data_6ba0c52df7ae3fc5c2056042b1ea5d2e
#
_entry.id   6ba0c52df7ae3fc5c2056042b1ea5d2e
#
_cell.length_a   1.000
_cell.length_b   1.000
_cell.length_c   1.000
_cell.angle_alpha   90.00
_cell.angle_beta   90.00
_cell.angle_gamma   90.00
#
_symmetry.space_group_name_H-M   'P 1'
#
loop_
_entity.id
_entity.type
_entity.pdbx_description
1 polymer ?
#
loop_
_entity_poly.entity_id
_entity_poly.type
_entity_poly.pdbx_seq_one_letter_code
_entity_poly.pdbx_strand_id
1 'polypeptide(L)'
;MQKKALIIIDIQNDITKNYKEIIGNINQAIDWAVGNDIHVIYIRHENLSAGTRTFKPNTYGAKLAPDLKIVSKNVFTKSKGNALTSEEFANFINRHEICNFYIAGADAIACVKSTCYNLCKTNYSVNVLSDCITSYDKRKIGEMLRYYESKGSKTTNLNDLLS
;
A
#
# COMPACT_ATOMS: atom_id res chain seq x y z
N MET A 1 18.48 -9.28 -0.67
CA MET A 1 17.27 -8.81 0.02
C MET A 1 16.39 -9.98 0.43
N GLN A 2 15.61 -9.82 1.49
CA GLN A 2 14.65 -10.84 1.90
C GLN A 2 13.52 -10.95 0.87
N LYS A 3 12.83 -12.11 0.87
CA LYS A 3 11.65 -12.34 0.02
C LYS A 3 10.40 -11.69 0.63
N LYS A 4 10.55 -10.49 1.15
CA LYS A 4 9.52 -9.70 1.82
C LYS A 4 9.46 -8.31 1.23
N ALA A 5 8.27 -7.72 1.20
CA ALA A 5 8.07 -6.37 0.73
C ALA A 5 7.09 -5.61 1.61
N LEU A 6 7.37 -4.34 1.83
CA LEU A 6 6.42 -3.37 2.34
C LEU A 6 5.84 -2.62 1.14
N ILE A 7 4.53 -2.72 0.95
CA ILE A 7 3.83 -2.06 -0.15
C ILE A 7 3.09 -0.85 0.42
N ILE A 8 3.34 0.32 -0.17
CA ILE A 8 2.67 1.56 0.20
C ILE A 8 1.73 1.95 -0.94
N ILE A 9 0.43 1.96 -0.67
CA ILE A 9 -0.61 2.08 -1.68
C ILE A 9 -1.21 3.47 -1.69
N ASP A 10 -1.13 4.15 -2.84
CA ASP A 10 -1.88 5.37 -3.21
C ASP A 10 -1.71 6.56 -2.26
N ILE A 11 -0.52 6.75 -1.69
CA ILE A 11 -0.22 7.94 -0.88
C ILE A 11 0.23 9.05 -1.81
N GLN A 12 -0.74 9.68 -2.46
CA GLN A 12 -0.58 10.66 -3.52
C GLN A 12 -1.25 11.99 -3.15
N ASN A 13 -0.83 13.07 -3.78
CA ASN A 13 -1.26 14.42 -3.40
C ASN A 13 -2.77 14.64 -3.40
N ASP A 14 -3.48 14.10 -4.38
CA ASP A 14 -4.93 14.35 -4.52
C ASP A 14 -5.76 13.89 -3.32
N ILE A 15 -5.26 12.94 -2.52
CA ILE A 15 -5.99 12.40 -1.39
C ILE A 15 -5.31 12.62 -0.04
N THR A 16 -4.10 13.17 -0.02
CA THR A 16 -3.33 13.28 1.23
C THR A 16 -3.97 14.20 2.26
N LYS A 17 -4.79 15.16 1.88
CA LYS A 17 -5.53 15.99 2.83
C LYS A 17 -6.45 15.16 3.74
N ASN A 18 -6.90 14.00 3.26
CA ASN A 18 -7.77 13.09 4.01
C ASN A 18 -6.98 11.96 4.71
N TYR A 19 -5.72 11.77 4.36
CA TYR A 19 -4.93 10.61 4.77
C TYR A 19 -3.58 11.00 5.38
N LYS A 20 -3.38 12.28 5.62
CA LYS A 20 -2.09 12.79 6.07
C LYS A 20 -1.66 12.22 7.41
N GLU A 21 -2.61 11.86 8.25
CA GLU A 21 -2.35 11.39 9.61
C GLU A 21 -1.54 10.10 9.67
N ILE A 22 -1.56 9.28 8.60
CA ILE A 22 -0.83 8.01 8.60
C ILE A 22 0.58 8.11 8.01
N ILE A 23 0.94 9.22 7.37
CA ILE A 23 2.23 9.32 6.68
C ILE A 23 3.41 9.17 7.65
N GLY A 24 3.31 9.75 8.84
CA GLY A 24 4.34 9.58 9.87
C GLY A 24 4.51 8.12 10.28
N ASN A 25 3.42 7.39 10.47
CA ASN A 25 3.46 5.97 10.79
C ASN A 25 4.04 5.16 9.65
N ILE A 26 3.65 5.47 8.42
CA ILE A 26 4.19 4.80 7.23
C ILE A 26 5.70 5.02 7.14
N ASN A 27 6.18 6.23 7.40
CA ASN A 27 7.61 6.52 7.38
C ASN A 27 8.38 5.71 8.42
N GLN A 28 7.81 5.47 9.60
CA GLN A 28 8.42 4.57 10.60
C GLN A 28 8.47 3.12 10.10
N ALA A 29 7.41 2.67 9.44
CA ALA A 29 7.39 1.33 8.84
C ALA A 29 8.44 1.20 7.72
N ILE A 30 8.65 2.27 6.94
CA ILE A 30 9.68 2.31 5.91
C ILE A 30 11.07 2.17 6.52
N ASP A 31 11.36 2.91 7.59
CA ASP A 31 12.65 2.81 8.29
C ASP A 31 12.87 1.40 8.82
N TRP A 32 11.84 0.79 9.40
CA TRP A 32 11.88 -0.60 9.85
C TRP A 32 12.19 -1.56 8.68
N ALA A 33 11.54 -1.38 7.55
CA ALA A 33 11.75 -2.25 6.38
C ALA A 33 13.19 -2.13 5.86
N VAL A 34 13.71 -0.91 5.77
CA VAL A 34 15.10 -0.67 5.36
C VAL A 34 16.07 -1.35 6.33
N GLY A 35 15.84 -1.20 7.64
CA GLY A 35 16.70 -1.80 8.66
C GLY A 35 16.67 -3.32 8.67
N ASN A 36 15.64 -3.94 8.10
CA ASN A 36 15.47 -5.39 8.02
C ASN A 36 15.70 -5.96 6.61
N ASP A 37 16.23 -5.16 5.71
CA ASP A 37 16.52 -5.52 4.32
C ASP A 37 15.28 -6.03 3.56
N ILE A 38 14.14 -5.39 3.81
CA ILE A 38 12.86 -5.68 3.17
C ILE A 38 12.66 -4.72 2.00
N HIS A 39 12.18 -5.21 0.86
CA HIS A 39 11.86 -4.35 -0.28
C HIS A 39 10.81 -3.30 0.11
N VAL A 40 11.02 -2.05 -0.29
CA VAL A 40 10.01 -1.00 -0.13
C VAL A 40 9.48 -0.65 -1.51
N ILE A 41 8.16 -0.80 -1.69
CA ILE A 41 7.49 -0.66 -2.98
C ILE A 41 6.38 0.38 -2.84
N TYR A 42 6.34 1.33 -3.78
CA TYR A 42 5.33 2.39 -3.83
C TYR A 42 4.38 2.10 -4.99
N ILE A 43 3.08 2.05 -4.70
CA ILE A 43 2.05 1.87 -5.72
C ILE A 43 1.35 3.22 -5.93
N ARG A 44 1.27 3.66 -7.17
CA ARG A 44 0.54 4.85 -7.58
C ARG A 44 -0.69 4.44 -8.39
N HIS A 45 -1.77 5.16 -8.19
CA HIS A 45 -2.98 5.00 -8.97
C HIS A 45 -3.06 6.13 -10.01
N GLU A 46 -3.42 5.79 -11.25
CA GLU A 46 -3.77 6.77 -12.29
C GLU A 46 -5.13 6.45 -12.85
N ASN A 47 -6.02 7.43 -12.84
CA ASN A 47 -7.33 7.30 -13.43
C ASN A 47 -7.26 7.67 -14.92
N LEU A 48 -7.58 6.73 -15.78
CA LEU A 48 -7.48 6.89 -17.23
C LEU A 48 -8.79 7.32 -17.87
N SER A 49 -9.91 7.27 -17.14
CA SER A 49 -11.23 7.61 -17.64
C SER A 49 -11.37 9.12 -17.87
N ALA A 50 -12.04 9.50 -18.92
CA ALA A 50 -12.34 10.91 -19.20
C ALA A 50 -13.20 11.49 -18.06
N GLY A 51 -12.92 12.75 -17.68
CA GLY A 51 -13.68 13.45 -16.65
C GLY A 51 -13.27 13.15 -15.20
N THR A 52 -12.31 12.26 -14.96
CA THR A 52 -11.80 12.05 -13.61
C THR A 52 -11.09 13.30 -13.11
N ARG A 53 -11.26 13.59 -11.79
CA ARG A 53 -10.66 14.77 -11.16
C ARG A 53 -9.43 14.44 -10.33
N THR A 54 -9.28 13.16 -9.91
CA THR A 54 -8.18 12.73 -9.05
C THR A 54 -7.27 11.78 -9.79
N PHE A 55 -6.01 11.80 -9.46
CA PHE A 55 -4.98 10.90 -9.99
C PHE A 55 -4.89 10.94 -11.51
N LYS A 56 -5.07 12.13 -12.11
CA LYS A 56 -4.90 12.28 -13.55
C LYS A 56 -3.42 12.09 -13.93
N PRO A 57 -3.12 11.31 -14.97
CA PRO A 57 -1.74 11.14 -15.42
C PRO A 57 -1.06 12.50 -15.68
N ASN A 58 0.20 12.58 -15.32
CA ASN A 58 1.07 13.75 -15.53
C ASN A 58 0.63 15.01 -14.75
N THR A 59 -0.14 14.85 -13.68
CA THR A 59 -0.51 15.98 -12.81
C THR A 59 0.21 15.88 -11.46
N TYR A 60 0.31 17.02 -10.78
CA TYR A 60 0.86 17.07 -9.42
C TYR A 60 0.03 16.20 -8.47
N GLY A 61 -1.29 16.17 -8.66
CA GLY A 61 -2.18 15.36 -7.82
C GLY A 61 -1.88 13.87 -7.85
N ALA A 62 -1.37 13.37 -8.95
CA ALA A 62 -1.01 11.96 -9.11
C ALA A 62 0.38 11.62 -8.55
N LYS A 63 1.20 12.61 -8.18
CA LYS A 63 2.52 12.37 -7.61
C LYS A 63 2.41 11.88 -6.17
N LEU A 64 3.40 11.08 -5.75
CA LEU A 64 3.50 10.65 -4.36
C LEU A 64 3.62 11.88 -3.45
N ALA A 65 3.03 11.78 -2.25
CA ALA A 65 3.02 12.86 -1.28
C ALA A 65 4.47 13.26 -0.91
N PRO A 66 4.77 14.58 -0.82
CA PRO A 66 6.15 15.02 -0.55
C PRO A 66 6.64 14.65 0.85
N ASP A 67 5.74 14.44 1.82
CA ASP A 67 6.10 14.05 3.18
C ASP A 67 6.36 12.53 3.31
N LEU A 68 6.03 11.75 2.28
CA LEU A 68 6.31 10.32 2.26
C LEU A 68 7.80 10.08 1.99
N LYS A 69 8.43 9.29 2.85
CA LYS A 69 9.84 8.94 2.70
C LYS A 69 10.03 8.00 1.50
N ILE A 70 10.87 8.38 0.55
CA ILE A 70 11.18 7.58 -0.65
C ILE A 70 12.58 7.02 -0.51
N VAL A 71 12.69 5.71 -0.38
CA VAL A 71 13.97 5.01 -0.12
C VAL A 71 14.36 4.07 -1.26
N SER A 72 13.50 3.93 -2.28
CA SER A 72 13.77 3.04 -3.42
C SER A 72 13.16 3.61 -4.69
N LYS A 73 13.60 3.06 -5.83
CA LYS A 73 13.02 3.39 -7.14
C LYS A 73 11.88 2.46 -7.54
N ASN A 74 11.43 1.61 -6.63
CA ASN A 74 10.38 0.62 -6.89
C ASN A 74 9.00 1.30 -6.81
N VAL A 75 8.69 2.08 -7.83
CA VAL A 75 7.42 2.80 -7.98
C VAL A 75 6.68 2.22 -9.17
N PHE A 76 5.48 1.70 -8.92
CA PHE A 76 4.67 1.08 -9.98
C PHE A 76 3.31 1.75 -10.04
N THR A 77 2.80 1.93 -11.27
CA THR A 77 1.53 2.60 -11.51
C THR A 77 0.48 1.59 -11.94
N LYS A 78 -0.70 1.72 -11.36
CA LYS A 78 -1.89 0.92 -11.72
C LYS A 78 -3.05 1.84 -12.08
N SER A 79 -4.05 1.30 -12.78
CA SER A 79 -5.30 2.01 -13.09
C SER A 79 -6.54 1.26 -12.59
N LYS A 80 -6.35 0.19 -11.84
CA LYS A 80 -7.40 -0.60 -11.18
C LYS A 80 -7.12 -0.66 -9.69
N GLY A 81 -8.10 -1.05 -8.88
CA GLY A 81 -7.94 -1.14 -7.43
C GLY A 81 -6.86 -2.13 -7.01
N ASN A 82 -6.83 -3.30 -7.63
CA ASN A 82 -5.84 -4.34 -7.33
C ASN A 82 -4.47 -3.97 -7.91
N ALA A 83 -3.46 -3.83 -7.04
CA ALA A 83 -2.10 -3.49 -7.47
C ALA A 83 -1.48 -4.55 -8.39
N LEU A 84 -1.89 -5.81 -8.28
CA LEU A 84 -1.38 -6.88 -9.13
C LEU A 84 -1.77 -6.70 -10.60
N THR A 85 -2.70 -5.82 -10.93
CA THR A 85 -3.02 -5.47 -12.31
C THR A 85 -1.93 -4.65 -12.99
N SER A 86 -1.01 -4.07 -12.20
CA SER A 86 0.22 -3.50 -12.75
C SER A 86 1.15 -4.64 -13.15
N GLU A 87 1.36 -4.81 -14.45
CA GLU A 87 2.24 -5.86 -14.97
C GLU A 87 3.67 -5.72 -14.45
N GLU A 88 4.16 -4.49 -14.37
CA GLU A 88 5.51 -4.23 -13.86
C GLU A 88 5.66 -4.65 -12.39
N PHE A 89 4.65 -4.39 -11.57
CA PHE A 89 4.65 -4.82 -10.18
C PHE A 89 4.60 -6.34 -10.06
N ALA A 90 3.70 -6.98 -10.81
CA ALA A 90 3.61 -8.44 -10.82
C ALA A 90 4.94 -9.09 -11.26
N ASN A 91 5.58 -8.54 -12.28
CA ASN A 91 6.89 -9.03 -12.75
C ASN A 91 7.98 -8.83 -11.69
N PHE A 92 7.97 -7.71 -10.97
CA PHE A 92 8.91 -7.44 -9.89
C PHE A 92 8.77 -8.50 -8.78
N ILE A 93 7.54 -8.79 -8.37
CA ILE A 93 7.26 -9.82 -7.35
C ILE A 93 7.84 -11.17 -7.78
N ASN A 94 7.57 -11.57 -9.02
CA ASN A 94 8.05 -12.87 -9.54
C ASN A 94 9.55 -12.91 -9.64
N ARG A 95 10.17 -11.87 -10.18
CA ARG A 95 11.62 -11.81 -10.36
C ARG A 95 12.39 -11.88 -9.05
N HIS A 96 11.85 -11.23 -7.99
CA HIS A 96 12.48 -11.20 -6.68
C HIS A 96 11.94 -12.28 -5.73
N GLU A 97 11.04 -13.15 -6.21
CA GLU A 97 10.45 -14.26 -5.46
C GLU A 97 9.83 -13.79 -4.13
N ILE A 98 9.20 -12.62 -4.15
CA ILE A 98 8.56 -12.06 -2.95
C ILE A 98 7.30 -12.87 -2.63
N CYS A 99 7.19 -13.32 -1.38
CA CYS A 99 6.08 -14.15 -0.93
C CYS A 99 5.45 -13.67 0.39
N ASN A 100 6.03 -12.66 1.03
CA ASN A 100 5.52 -12.05 2.25
C ASN A 100 5.33 -10.56 2.03
N PHE A 101 4.13 -10.05 2.32
CA PHE A 101 3.77 -8.67 2.06
C PHE A 101 3.27 -7.99 3.33
N TYR A 102 3.81 -6.80 3.60
CA TYR A 102 3.26 -5.86 4.57
C TYR A 102 2.57 -4.76 3.78
N ILE A 103 1.35 -4.40 4.16
CA ILE A 103 0.54 -3.44 3.42
C ILE A 103 0.27 -2.20 4.26
N ALA A 104 0.54 -1.04 3.68
CA ALA A 104 0.22 0.28 4.20
C ALA A 104 -0.43 1.12 3.11
N GLY A 105 -1.13 2.17 3.49
CA GLY A 105 -1.66 3.15 2.53
C GLY A 105 -3.15 3.34 2.60
N ALA A 106 -3.76 3.66 1.46
CA ALA A 106 -5.17 4.03 1.34
C ALA A 106 -5.75 3.63 -0.03
N ASP A 107 -7.03 3.55 -0.18
CA ASP A 107 -8.06 3.60 0.83
C ASP A 107 -8.35 2.20 1.36
N ALA A 108 -8.60 2.09 2.65
CA ALA A 108 -8.80 0.79 3.31
C ALA A 108 -9.98 0.00 2.74
N ILE A 109 -11.00 0.68 2.22
CA ILE A 109 -12.20 0.04 1.64
C ILE A 109 -12.13 -0.10 0.12
N ALA A 110 -11.05 0.31 -0.50
CA ALA A 110 -10.89 0.31 -1.95
C ALA A 110 -9.58 -0.37 -2.38
N CYS A 111 -8.53 0.38 -2.67
CA CYS A 111 -7.30 -0.18 -3.24
C CYS A 111 -6.55 -1.09 -2.26
N VAL A 112 -6.54 -0.76 -0.96
CA VAL A 112 -5.94 -1.63 0.06
C VAL A 112 -6.74 -2.94 0.15
N LYS A 113 -8.07 -2.86 0.22
CA LYS A 113 -8.95 -4.04 0.28
C LYS A 113 -8.73 -4.96 -0.91
N SER A 114 -8.76 -4.42 -2.12
CA SER A 114 -8.61 -5.19 -3.35
C SER A 114 -7.24 -5.86 -3.45
N THR A 115 -6.19 -5.13 -3.11
CA THR A 115 -4.82 -5.67 -3.17
C THR A 115 -4.62 -6.75 -2.11
N CYS A 116 -5.07 -6.51 -0.87
CA CYS A 116 -4.99 -7.51 0.20
C CYS A 116 -5.71 -8.81 -0.18
N TYR A 117 -6.95 -8.69 -0.65
CA TYR A 117 -7.74 -9.85 -1.08
C TYR A 117 -7.01 -10.66 -2.16
N ASN A 118 -6.51 -10.00 -3.19
CA ASN A 118 -5.88 -10.70 -4.31
C ASN A 118 -4.53 -11.31 -3.92
N LEU A 119 -3.78 -10.70 -3.03
CA LEU A 119 -2.55 -11.31 -2.51
C LEU A 119 -2.87 -12.55 -1.67
N CYS A 120 -3.87 -12.48 -0.80
CA CYS A 120 -4.30 -13.64 -0.01
C CYS A 120 -4.79 -14.78 -0.90
N LYS A 121 -5.52 -14.46 -1.96
CA LYS A 121 -6.04 -15.43 -2.92
C LYS A 121 -4.93 -16.20 -3.64
N THR A 122 -3.78 -15.59 -3.83
CA THR A 122 -2.62 -16.24 -4.46
C THR A 122 -1.72 -16.96 -3.47
N ASN A 123 -2.18 -17.15 -2.24
CA ASN A 123 -1.47 -17.85 -1.16
C ASN A 123 -0.18 -17.17 -0.69
N TYR A 124 -0.03 -15.88 -0.93
CA TYR A 124 1.03 -15.10 -0.31
C TYR A 124 0.73 -14.86 1.16
N SER A 125 1.77 -14.75 1.96
CA SER A 125 1.63 -14.31 3.35
C SER A 125 1.42 -12.79 3.36
N VAL A 126 0.34 -12.32 3.99
CA VAL A 126 -0.04 -10.91 4.00
C VAL A 126 -0.22 -10.43 5.43
N ASN A 127 0.30 -9.25 5.71
CA ASN A 127 0.16 -8.59 7.00
C ASN A 127 -0.19 -7.12 6.77
N VAL A 128 -1.40 -6.71 7.12
CA VAL A 128 -1.83 -5.31 7.01
C VAL A 128 -1.39 -4.57 8.27
N LEU A 129 -0.71 -3.44 8.09
CA LEU A 129 -0.28 -2.60 9.21
C LEU A 129 -1.43 -1.72 9.64
N SER A 130 -2.04 -2.05 10.79
CA SER A 130 -3.33 -1.49 11.21
C SER A 130 -3.34 0.01 11.44
N ASP A 131 -2.21 0.59 11.86
CA ASP A 131 -2.08 2.03 12.08
C ASP A 131 -1.32 2.75 10.96
N CYS A 132 -1.11 2.05 9.84
CA CYS A 132 -0.52 2.59 8.61
C CYS A 132 -1.52 2.59 7.45
N ILE A 133 -2.78 2.31 7.70
CA ILE A 133 -3.85 2.39 6.70
C ILE A 133 -4.91 3.38 7.15
N THR A 134 -5.64 3.94 6.19
CA THR A 134 -6.77 4.82 6.49
C THR A 134 -7.80 4.82 5.37
N SER A 135 -8.93 5.45 5.64
CA SER A 135 -10.03 5.62 4.70
C SER A 135 -10.61 7.01 4.85
N TYR A 136 -11.25 7.51 3.81
CA TYR A 136 -12.06 8.72 3.94
C TYR A 136 -13.21 8.52 4.94
N ASP A 137 -13.68 7.29 5.10
CA ASP A 137 -14.66 6.91 6.13
C ASP A 137 -13.94 6.15 7.26
N LYS A 138 -13.48 6.91 8.25
CA LYS A 138 -12.72 6.35 9.38
C LYS A 138 -13.50 5.29 10.18
N ARG A 139 -14.84 5.33 10.11
CA ARG A 139 -15.69 4.35 10.81
C ARG A 139 -15.56 2.94 10.23
N LYS A 140 -15.08 2.83 8.99
CA LYS A 140 -14.94 1.54 8.29
C LYS A 140 -13.64 0.82 8.59
N ILE A 141 -12.67 1.47 9.22
CA ILE A 141 -11.33 0.86 9.40
C ILE A 141 -11.40 -0.42 10.23
N GLY A 142 -12.10 -0.41 11.35
CA GLY A 142 -12.26 -1.60 12.20
C GLY A 142 -12.92 -2.77 11.46
N GLU A 143 -13.96 -2.48 10.68
CA GLU A 143 -14.63 -3.46 9.84
C GLU A 143 -13.67 -4.06 8.79
N MET A 144 -12.86 -3.21 8.19
CA MET A 144 -11.90 -3.65 7.18
C MET A 144 -10.80 -4.52 7.77
N LEU A 145 -10.30 -4.21 8.96
CA LEU A 145 -9.31 -5.06 9.63
C LEU A 145 -9.87 -6.47 9.84
N ARG A 146 -11.12 -6.59 10.27
CA ARG A 146 -11.79 -7.90 10.41
C ARG A 146 -11.97 -8.59 9.06
N TYR A 147 -12.30 -7.81 8.01
CA TYR A 147 -12.42 -8.34 6.66
C TYR A 147 -11.09 -8.94 6.18
N TYR A 148 -9.98 -8.21 6.34
CA TYR A 148 -8.66 -8.71 5.91
C TYR A 148 -8.32 -10.02 6.61
N GLU A 149 -8.56 -10.11 7.91
CA GLU A 149 -8.31 -11.33 8.68
C GLU A 149 -9.18 -12.49 8.20
N SER A 150 -10.44 -12.21 7.82
CA SER A 150 -11.33 -13.23 7.28
C SER A 150 -10.86 -13.79 5.93
N LYS A 151 -10.00 -13.06 5.22
CA LYS A 151 -9.44 -13.49 3.94
C LYS A 151 -8.05 -14.13 4.08
N GLY A 152 -7.53 -14.25 5.30
CA GLY A 152 -6.26 -14.90 5.57
C GLY A 152 -5.10 -13.96 5.86
N SER A 153 -5.32 -12.65 5.88
CA SER A 153 -4.28 -11.71 6.27
C SER A 153 -4.12 -11.68 7.78
N LYS A 154 -2.92 -11.32 8.23
CA LYS A 154 -2.69 -10.87 9.61
C LYS A 154 -2.85 -9.35 9.64
N THR A 155 -3.06 -8.82 10.85
CA THR A 155 -3.02 -7.38 11.10
C THR A 155 -2.05 -7.13 12.25
N THR A 156 -1.18 -6.14 12.10
CA THR A 156 -0.15 -5.83 13.09
C THR A 156 -0.07 -4.32 13.26
N ASN A 157 -0.02 -3.84 14.50
CA ASN A 157 0.22 -2.43 14.74
C ASN A 157 1.72 -2.10 14.74
N LEU A 158 2.04 -0.82 14.70
CA LEU A 158 3.42 -0.36 14.59
C LEU A 158 4.26 -0.76 15.81
N ASN A 159 3.71 -0.67 17.02
CA ASN A 159 4.42 -1.07 18.23
C ASN A 159 4.88 -2.52 18.16
N ASP A 160 4.01 -3.42 17.74
CA ASP A 160 4.35 -4.84 17.61
C ASP A 160 5.34 -5.08 16.47
N LEU A 161 5.21 -4.34 15.38
CA LEU A 161 6.14 -4.43 14.26
C LEU A 161 7.55 -4.03 14.64
N LEU A 162 7.69 -2.96 15.43
CA LEU A 162 8.98 -2.37 15.81
C LEU A 162 9.64 -3.03 17.02
N SER A 163 8.91 -3.86 17.76
CA SER A 163 9.43 -4.52 18.96
C SER A 163 10.28 -5.75 18.68
#